data_01763763c9cb89873e0e23631fd9d23b
#
_entry.id   01763763c9cb89873e0e23631fd9d23b
#
_cell.length_a   1.000
_cell.length_b   1.000
_cell.length_c   1.000
_cell.angle_alpha   90.00
_cell.angle_beta   90.00
_cell.angle_gamma   90.00
#
_symmetry.space_group_name_H-M   'P 1'
#
loop_
_entity.id
_entity.type
_entity.pdbx_description
1 polymer ?
#
loop_
_entity_poly.entity_id
_entity_poly.type
_entity_poly.pdbx_seq_one_letter_code
_entity_poly.pdbx_strand_id
1 'polypeptide(L)'
;MITDEQFTEYARSYMDVIFRVAFNYLKSRIDADDITQNVLLKLYRTDKVFGNETHIKHWLIRVTINECKRMLLSPWRRVEPIDNYAQSLGFETPEQSEMFDLVMELPAKYRIVTLLYYFEGYKTEEISVLLRMPKSTVCTHLERARKKLKLIILEDENNV
;
A
#
# COMPACT_ATOMS: atom_id res chain seq x y z
N MET A 1 6.86 -10.37 23.28
CA MET A 1 7.24 -9.01 22.85
C MET A 1 8.53 -9.08 22.04
N ILE A 2 8.63 -8.38 20.95
CA ILE A 2 9.87 -8.34 20.14
C ILE A 2 10.96 -7.55 20.87
N THR A 3 12.23 -7.89 20.63
CA THR A 3 13.35 -7.14 21.16
C THR A 3 13.54 -5.83 20.40
N ASP A 4 14.29 -4.88 21.00
CA ASP A 4 14.63 -3.63 20.32
C ASP A 4 15.40 -3.86 19.02
N GLU A 5 16.26 -4.87 19.00
CA GLU A 5 17.01 -5.26 17.80
C GLU A 5 16.09 -5.80 16.70
N GLN A 6 15.16 -6.68 17.08
CA GLN A 6 14.15 -7.21 16.13
C GLN A 6 13.25 -6.09 15.60
N PHE A 7 12.83 -5.17 16.46
CA PHE A 7 12.04 -4.02 16.05
C PHE A 7 12.78 -3.17 15.03
N THR A 8 14.03 -2.85 15.30
CA THR A 8 14.86 -2.04 14.38
C THR A 8 15.01 -2.72 13.02
N GLU A 9 15.24 -4.03 13.03
CA GLU A 9 15.34 -4.81 11.80
C GLU A 9 14.04 -4.82 11.00
N TYR A 10 12.91 -5.06 11.68
CA TYR A 10 11.59 -5.05 11.03
C TYR A 10 11.21 -3.68 10.50
N ALA A 11 11.47 -2.63 11.27
CA ALA A 11 11.21 -1.26 10.83
C ALA A 11 12.00 -0.93 9.58
N ARG A 12 13.28 -1.26 9.57
CA ARG A 12 14.17 -1.03 8.42
C ARG A 12 13.71 -1.81 7.18
N SER A 13 13.28 -3.06 7.36
CA SER A 13 12.87 -3.93 6.25
C SER A 13 11.49 -3.58 5.68
N TYR A 14 10.56 -3.09 6.50
CA TYR A 14 9.15 -2.98 6.10
C TYR A 14 8.58 -1.57 6.13
N MET A 15 9.33 -0.57 6.59
CA MET A 15 8.84 0.81 6.66
C MET A 15 8.37 1.32 5.28
N ASP A 16 9.10 1.03 4.23
CA ASP A 16 8.76 1.46 2.87
C ASP A 16 7.46 0.80 2.38
N VAL A 17 7.26 -0.48 2.68
CA VAL A 17 6.02 -1.20 2.33
C VAL A 17 4.82 -0.57 3.05
N ILE A 18 4.95 -0.31 4.35
CA ILE A 18 3.90 0.33 5.14
C ILE A 18 3.54 1.68 4.53
N PHE A 19 4.54 2.49 4.22
CA PHE A 19 4.33 3.82 3.63
C PHE A 19 3.67 3.73 2.26
N ARG A 20 4.11 2.82 1.38
CA ARG A 20 3.51 2.65 0.06
C ARG A 20 2.03 2.26 0.14
N VAL A 21 1.68 1.33 1.03
CA VAL A 21 0.30 0.92 1.25
C VAL A 21 -0.53 2.10 1.76
N ALA A 22 -0.03 2.81 2.75
CA ALA A 22 -0.73 3.97 3.33
C ALA A 22 -0.92 5.08 2.30
N PHE A 23 0.12 5.42 1.55
CA PHE A 23 0.05 6.44 0.50
C PHE A 23 -0.91 6.04 -0.63
N ASN A 24 -0.90 4.76 -1.01
CA ASN A 24 -1.84 4.24 -2.00
C ASN A 24 -3.30 4.45 -1.59
N TYR A 25 -3.60 4.26 -0.30
CA TYR A 25 -4.95 4.48 0.24
C TYR A 25 -5.30 5.95 0.37
N LEU A 26 -4.39 6.76 0.90
CA LEU A 26 -4.71 8.08 1.45
C LEU A 26 -4.37 9.23 0.50
N LYS A 27 -3.49 9.01 -0.46
CA LYS A 27 -2.98 10.06 -1.37
C LYS A 27 -2.44 11.30 -0.63
N SER A 28 -1.93 11.12 0.57
CA SER A 28 -1.39 12.17 1.41
C SER A 28 -0.11 11.68 2.05
N ARG A 29 0.99 12.39 1.81
CA ARG A 29 2.27 12.06 2.41
C ARG A 29 2.26 12.22 3.92
N ILE A 30 1.65 13.30 4.41
CA ILE A 30 1.54 13.57 5.85
C ILE A 30 0.75 12.47 6.54
N ASP A 31 -0.40 12.10 5.98
CA ASP A 31 -1.24 11.03 6.53
C ASP A 31 -0.53 9.68 6.45
N ALA A 32 0.17 9.40 5.36
CA ALA A 32 0.93 8.16 5.21
C ALA A 32 2.08 8.08 6.22
N ASP A 33 2.77 9.17 6.50
CA ASP A 33 3.78 9.23 7.55
C ASP A 33 3.18 8.95 8.93
N ASP A 34 2.04 9.55 9.25
CA ASP A 34 1.33 9.33 10.51
C ASP A 34 0.93 7.87 10.68
N ILE A 35 0.36 7.27 9.64
CA ILE A 35 -0.01 5.85 9.65
C ILE A 35 1.23 4.97 9.84
N THR A 36 2.32 5.28 9.14
CA THR A 36 3.56 4.52 9.27
C THR A 36 4.06 4.52 10.70
N GLN A 37 4.08 5.66 11.35
CA GLN A 37 4.47 5.78 12.76
C GLN A 37 3.54 4.98 13.68
N ASN A 38 2.23 5.09 13.47
CA ASN A 38 1.24 4.36 14.27
C ASN A 38 1.39 2.85 14.12
N VAL A 39 1.62 2.37 12.92
CA VAL A 39 1.82 0.93 12.65
C VAL A 39 3.10 0.43 13.32
N LEU A 40 4.19 1.20 13.23
CA LEU A 40 5.45 0.85 13.89
C LEU A 40 5.31 0.84 15.42
N LEU A 41 4.55 1.77 15.99
CA LEU A 41 4.24 1.74 17.42
C LEU A 41 3.46 0.49 17.82
N LYS A 42 2.50 0.08 17.02
CA LYS A 42 1.76 -1.17 17.24
C LYS A 42 2.66 -2.39 17.16
N LEU A 43 3.59 -2.41 16.24
CA LEU A 43 4.60 -3.46 16.14
C LEU A 43 5.46 -3.52 17.42
N TYR A 44 5.92 -2.38 17.88
CA TYR A 44 6.74 -2.29 19.09
C TYR A 44 6.01 -2.81 20.33
N ARG A 45 4.71 -2.59 20.41
CA ARG A 45 3.88 -2.94 21.58
C ARG A 45 3.19 -4.29 21.48
N THR A 46 3.26 -4.99 20.34
CA THR A 46 2.55 -6.25 20.16
C THR A 46 3.20 -7.38 20.94
N ASP A 47 2.37 -8.26 21.51
CA ASP A 47 2.83 -9.50 22.14
C ASP A 47 2.83 -10.67 21.15
N LYS A 48 2.46 -10.44 19.89
CA LYS A 48 2.44 -11.49 18.86
C LYS A 48 3.83 -12.03 18.60
N VAL A 49 3.88 -13.34 18.39
CA VAL A 49 5.07 -14.05 17.91
C VAL A 49 4.88 -14.32 16.42
N PHE A 50 5.81 -13.85 15.60
CA PHE A 50 5.75 -14.06 14.16
C PHE A 50 6.56 -15.30 13.78
N GLY A 51 5.92 -16.19 13.03
CA GLY A 51 6.54 -17.47 12.65
C GLY A 51 7.62 -17.33 11.58
N ASN A 52 7.51 -16.32 10.71
CA ASN A 52 8.45 -16.04 9.63
C ASN A 52 8.24 -14.63 9.08
N GLU A 53 9.09 -14.23 8.10
CA GLU A 53 9.02 -12.91 7.48
C GLU A 53 7.72 -12.67 6.71
N THR A 54 7.18 -13.70 6.06
CA THR A 54 5.89 -13.59 5.36
C THR A 54 4.76 -13.27 6.34
N HIS A 55 4.78 -13.88 7.50
CA HIS A 55 3.76 -13.66 8.53
C HIS A 55 3.80 -12.21 9.06
N ILE A 56 4.99 -11.69 9.36
CA ILE A 56 5.11 -10.31 9.85
C ILE A 56 4.74 -9.29 8.76
N LYS A 57 5.19 -9.48 7.53
CA LYS A 57 4.84 -8.59 6.41
C LYS A 57 3.32 -8.54 6.21
N HIS A 58 2.68 -9.70 6.21
CA HIS A 58 1.22 -9.81 6.07
C HIS A 58 0.49 -9.07 7.19
N TRP A 59 0.94 -9.26 8.42
CA TRP A 59 0.37 -8.59 9.60
C TRP A 59 0.51 -7.07 9.49
N LEU A 60 1.71 -6.58 9.12
CA LEU A 60 1.97 -5.15 8.97
C LEU A 60 1.08 -4.51 7.89
N ILE A 61 0.93 -5.16 6.75
CA ILE A 61 0.05 -4.67 5.67
C ILE A 61 -1.40 -4.63 6.14
N ARG A 62 -1.86 -5.66 6.83
CA ARG A 62 -3.22 -5.72 7.36
C ARG A 62 -3.50 -4.61 8.37
N VAL A 63 -2.58 -4.38 9.30
CA VAL A 63 -2.69 -3.30 10.28
C VAL A 63 -2.70 -1.95 9.58
N THR A 64 -1.84 -1.76 8.59
CA THR A 64 -1.78 -0.54 7.79
C THR A 64 -3.12 -0.26 7.09
N ILE A 65 -3.68 -1.27 6.42
CA ILE A 65 -4.97 -1.15 5.75
C ILE A 65 -6.07 -0.76 6.75
N ASN A 66 -6.10 -1.41 7.91
CA ASN A 66 -7.09 -1.11 8.94
C ASN A 66 -6.98 0.32 9.46
N GLU A 67 -5.76 0.80 9.71
CA GLU A 67 -5.52 2.17 10.14
C GLU A 67 -5.92 3.18 9.05
N CYS A 68 -5.64 2.89 7.79
CA CYS A 68 -6.05 3.74 6.67
C CYS A 68 -7.57 3.84 6.55
N LYS A 69 -8.26 2.72 6.66
CA LYS A 69 -9.73 2.70 6.63
C LYS A 69 -10.33 3.53 7.75
N ARG A 70 -9.74 3.45 8.95
CA ARG A 70 -10.17 4.26 10.09
C ARG A 70 -9.94 5.75 9.83
N MET A 71 -8.79 6.13 9.30
CA MET A 71 -8.47 7.52 8.97
C MET A 71 -9.40 8.09 7.89
N LEU A 72 -9.78 7.29 6.88
CA LEU A 72 -10.71 7.72 5.83
C LEU A 72 -12.10 8.08 6.36
N LEU A 73 -12.48 7.57 7.52
CA LEU A 73 -13.75 7.91 8.17
C LEU A 73 -13.66 9.18 9.03
N SER A 74 -12.45 9.73 9.22
CA SER A 74 -12.26 10.94 10.02
C SER A 74 -12.78 12.18 9.28
N PRO A 75 -13.65 13.01 9.92
CA PRO A 75 -14.13 14.25 9.31
C PRO A 75 -13.07 15.34 9.20
N TRP A 76 -11.95 15.18 9.88
CA TRP A 76 -10.85 16.14 9.93
C TRP A 76 -9.77 15.88 8.88
N ARG A 77 -9.95 14.85 8.06
CA ARG A 77 -8.98 14.49 7.03
C ARG A 77 -8.92 15.53 5.92
N ARG A 78 -7.70 15.95 5.59
CA ARG A 78 -7.42 16.85 4.46
C ARG A 78 -6.93 16.05 3.27
N VAL A 79 -7.44 16.36 2.07
CA VAL A 79 -6.96 15.80 0.82
C VAL A 79 -5.91 16.76 0.25
N GLU A 80 -4.71 16.25 0.00
CA GLU A 80 -3.62 17.02 -0.58
C GLU A 80 -3.56 16.79 -2.10
N PRO A 81 -3.08 17.80 -2.87
CA PRO A 81 -2.75 17.56 -4.28
C PRO A 81 -1.67 16.50 -4.39
N ILE A 82 -1.79 15.62 -5.38
CA ILE A 82 -0.78 14.60 -5.62
C ILE A 82 0.39 15.26 -6.33
N ASP A 83 1.51 15.42 -5.60
CA ASP A 83 2.79 15.69 -6.22
C ASP A 83 3.51 14.38 -6.52
N ASN A 84 4.58 14.47 -7.29
CA ASN A 84 5.35 13.31 -7.71
C ASN A 84 6.25 12.81 -6.58
N TYR A 85 5.70 11.99 -5.67
CA TYR A 85 6.41 11.48 -4.50
C TYR A 85 7.04 10.10 -4.71
N ALA A 86 6.94 9.54 -5.91
CA ALA A 86 7.36 8.17 -6.17
C ALA A 86 8.83 7.92 -5.79
N GLN A 87 9.70 8.92 -5.94
CA GLN A 87 11.11 8.81 -5.57
C GLN A 87 11.35 8.58 -4.08
N SER A 88 10.42 9.03 -3.21
CA SER A 88 10.54 8.88 -1.77
C SER A 88 9.94 7.57 -1.24
N LEU A 89 9.41 6.71 -2.11
CA LEU A 89 8.67 5.51 -1.76
C LEU A 89 9.51 4.22 -1.76
N GLY A 90 10.82 4.32 -1.97
CA GLY A 90 11.73 3.18 -1.88
C GLY A 90 11.67 2.23 -3.08
N PHE A 91 11.37 2.72 -4.27
CA PHE A 91 11.41 1.89 -5.48
C PHE A 91 12.82 1.68 -5.99
N GLU A 92 13.10 0.47 -6.44
CA GLU A 92 14.42 0.08 -6.92
C GLU A 92 14.72 0.62 -8.32
N THR A 93 13.70 0.80 -9.16
CA THR A 93 13.85 1.24 -10.55
C THR A 93 12.96 2.43 -10.89
N PRO A 94 13.38 3.30 -11.85
CA PRO A 94 12.51 4.37 -12.36
C PRO A 94 11.20 3.86 -12.96
N GLU A 95 11.21 2.68 -13.60
CA GLU A 95 10.03 2.07 -14.21
C GLU A 95 8.97 1.71 -13.16
N GLN A 96 9.41 1.18 -12.00
CA GLN A 96 8.50 0.90 -10.88
C GLN A 96 7.88 2.19 -10.34
N SER A 97 8.68 3.24 -10.21
CA SER A 97 8.26 4.56 -9.77
C SER A 97 7.21 5.17 -10.71
N GLU A 98 7.46 5.12 -12.01
CA GLU A 98 6.53 5.61 -13.03
C GLU A 98 5.22 4.82 -13.03
N MET A 99 5.30 3.50 -12.92
CA MET A 99 4.11 2.65 -12.85
C MET A 99 3.28 2.94 -11.60
N PHE A 100 3.93 3.17 -10.47
CA PHE A 100 3.24 3.56 -9.25
C PHE A 100 2.47 4.87 -9.43
N ASP A 101 3.06 5.88 -10.07
CA ASP A 101 2.40 7.15 -10.36
C ASP A 101 1.14 6.95 -11.20
N LEU A 102 1.20 6.08 -12.22
CA LEU A 102 0.04 5.73 -13.04
C LEU A 102 -1.04 5.04 -12.22
N VAL A 103 -0.66 4.12 -11.34
CA VAL A 103 -1.61 3.42 -10.46
C VAL A 103 -2.31 4.41 -9.54
N MET A 104 -1.63 5.47 -9.09
CA MET A 104 -2.22 6.48 -8.23
C MET A 104 -3.34 7.30 -8.93
N GLU A 105 -3.43 7.27 -10.24
CA GLU A 105 -4.53 7.88 -11.00
C GLU A 105 -5.81 7.02 -11.00
N LEU A 106 -5.72 5.77 -10.58
CA LEU A 106 -6.87 4.86 -10.53
C LEU A 106 -7.80 5.21 -9.34
N PRO A 107 -9.10 4.85 -9.45
CA PRO A 107 -9.98 4.86 -8.29
C PRO A 107 -9.44 3.99 -7.15
N ALA A 108 -9.74 4.39 -5.91
CA ALA A 108 -9.20 3.76 -4.70
C ALA A 108 -9.32 2.24 -4.68
N LYS A 109 -10.47 1.71 -5.08
CA LYS A 109 -10.73 0.26 -5.06
C LYS A 109 -9.83 -0.54 -6.01
N TYR A 110 -9.34 0.09 -7.07
CA TYR A 110 -8.44 -0.55 -8.04
C TYR A 110 -6.97 -0.36 -7.66
N ARG A 111 -6.64 0.76 -7.00
CA ARG A 111 -5.27 1.05 -6.58
C ARG A 111 -4.69 -0.01 -5.66
N ILE A 112 -5.43 -0.38 -4.62
CA ILE A 112 -4.90 -1.28 -3.59
C ILE A 112 -4.70 -2.70 -4.11
N VAL A 113 -5.62 -3.25 -4.89
CA VAL A 113 -5.45 -4.58 -5.46
C VAL A 113 -4.26 -4.62 -6.41
N THR A 114 -4.06 -3.54 -7.18
CA THR A 114 -2.95 -3.41 -8.12
C THR A 114 -1.61 -3.33 -7.37
N LEU A 115 -1.53 -2.54 -6.31
CA LEU A 115 -0.32 -2.45 -5.47
C LEU A 115 0.04 -3.82 -4.89
N LEU A 116 -0.91 -4.49 -4.25
CA LEU A 116 -0.66 -5.77 -3.59
C LEU A 116 -0.24 -6.86 -4.57
N TYR A 117 -0.85 -6.88 -5.75
CA TYR A 117 -0.55 -7.90 -6.76
C TYR A 117 0.78 -7.64 -7.48
N TYR A 118 0.97 -6.44 -8.05
CA TYR A 118 2.12 -6.15 -8.92
C TYR A 118 3.36 -5.67 -8.18
N PHE A 119 3.20 -4.93 -7.10
CA PHE A 119 4.34 -4.36 -6.36
C PHE A 119 4.74 -5.22 -5.17
N GLU A 120 3.79 -5.81 -4.46
CA GLU A 120 4.06 -6.57 -3.25
C GLU A 120 4.03 -8.10 -3.47
N GLY A 121 3.67 -8.55 -4.67
CA GLY A 121 3.77 -9.95 -5.07
C GLY A 121 2.76 -10.90 -4.46
N TYR A 122 1.63 -10.39 -3.97
CA TYR A 122 0.58 -11.24 -3.40
C TYR A 122 -0.28 -11.90 -4.47
N LYS A 123 -0.68 -13.13 -4.19
CA LYS A 123 -1.66 -13.86 -5.01
C LYS A 123 -3.07 -13.35 -4.75
N THR A 124 -3.98 -13.57 -5.68
CA THR A 124 -5.39 -13.12 -5.54
C THR A 124 -6.06 -13.69 -4.30
N GLU A 125 -5.76 -14.93 -3.93
CA GLU A 125 -6.27 -15.54 -2.70
C GLU A 125 -5.78 -14.81 -1.44
N GLU A 126 -4.52 -14.43 -1.41
CA GLU A 126 -3.92 -13.69 -0.30
C GLU A 126 -4.50 -12.27 -0.20
N ILE A 127 -4.71 -11.61 -1.33
CA ILE A 127 -5.35 -10.28 -1.40
C ILE A 127 -6.79 -10.35 -0.91
N SER A 128 -7.51 -11.39 -1.28
CA SER A 128 -8.87 -11.65 -0.81
C SER A 128 -8.94 -11.67 0.73
N VAL A 129 -7.99 -12.34 1.37
CA VAL A 129 -7.90 -12.39 2.84
C VAL A 129 -7.51 -11.03 3.42
N LEU A 130 -6.49 -10.38 2.86
CA LEU A 130 -6.01 -9.06 3.33
C LEU A 130 -7.11 -8.00 3.27
N LEU A 131 -7.86 -7.95 2.20
CA LEU A 131 -8.88 -6.93 1.96
C LEU A 131 -10.27 -7.34 2.42
N ARG A 132 -10.43 -8.58 2.89
CA ARG A 132 -11.72 -9.13 3.32
C ARG A 132 -12.80 -9.00 2.25
N MET A 133 -12.45 -9.40 1.03
CA MET A 133 -13.39 -9.41 -0.10
C MET A 133 -13.30 -10.75 -0.85
N PRO A 134 -14.36 -11.13 -1.58
CA PRO A 134 -14.33 -12.36 -2.37
C PRO A 134 -13.20 -12.34 -3.41
N LYS A 135 -12.61 -13.48 -3.68
CA LYS A 135 -11.57 -13.63 -4.72
C LYS A 135 -12.07 -13.15 -6.08
N SER A 136 -13.32 -13.44 -6.42
CA SER A 136 -13.93 -12.95 -7.67
C SER A 136 -13.92 -11.43 -7.78
N THR A 137 -14.16 -10.73 -6.67
CA THR A 137 -14.09 -9.27 -6.62
C THR A 137 -12.66 -8.78 -6.83
N VAL A 138 -11.67 -9.42 -6.20
CA VAL A 138 -10.25 -9.10 -6.42
C VAL A 138 -9.89 -9.24 -7.90
N CYS A 139 -10.26 -10.35 -8.52
CA CYS A 139 -9.99 -10.60 -9.94
C CYS A 139 -10.66 -9.57 -10.85
N THR A 140 -11.91 -9.22 -10.57
CA THR A 140 -12.64 -8.19 -11.32
C THR A 140 -11.99 -6.82 -11.17
N HIS A 141 -11.58 -6.44 -9.97
CA HIS A 141 -10.90 -5.17 -9.74
C HIS A 141 -9.55 -5.12 -10.45
N LEU A 142 -8.78 -6.21 -10.45
CA LEU A 142 -7.52 -6.28 -11.20
C LEU A 142 -7.73 -6.14 -12.70
N GLU A 143 -8.72 -6.81 -13.24
CA GLU A 143 -9.06 -6.72 -14.67
C GLU A 143 -9.45 -5.30 -15.07
N ARG A 144 -10.32 -4.66 -14.27
CA ARG A 144 -10.73 -3.28 -14.51
C ARG A 144 -9.58 -2.29 -14.34
N ALA A 145 -8.70 -2.53 -13.38
CA ALA A 145 -7.49 -1.73 -13.19
C ALA A 145 -6.60 -1.79 -14.43
N ARG A 146 -6.36 -2.98 -14.98
CA ARG A 146 -5.56 -3.16 -16.20
C ARG A 146 -6.15 -2.40 -17.39
N LYS A 147 -7.46 -2.46 -17.57
CA LYS A 147 -8.15 -1.74 -18.66
C LYS A 147 -7.99 -0.23 -18.51
N LYS A 148 -8.18 0.29 -17.30
CA LYS A 148 -8.03 1.73 -17.04
C LYS A 148 -6.58 2.19 -17.21
N LEU A 149 -5.61 1.43 -16.73
CA LEU A 149 -4.19 1.74 -16.93
C LEU A 149 -3.81 1.79 -18.39
N LYS A 150 -4.31 0.84 -19.19
CA LYS A 150 -4.08 0.82 -20.63
C LYS A 150 -4.62 2.09 -21.28
N LEU A 151 -5.80 2.56 -20.90
CA LEU A 151 -6.38 3.80 -21.44
C LEU A 151 -5.54 5.02 -21.03
N ILE A 152 -5.09 5.09 -19.80
CA ILE A 152 -4.24 6.19 -19.32
C ILE A 152 -2.92 6.24 -20.10
N ILE A 153 -2.27 5.12 -20.29
CA ILE A 153 -1.02 5.00 -21.06
C ILE A 153 -1.22 5.45 -22.52
N LEU A 154 -2.31 5.03 -23.14
CA LEU A 154 -2.63 5.44 -24.52
C LEU A 154 -2.91 6.93 -24.65
N GLU A 155 -3.58 7.53 -23.68
CA GLU A 155 -3.80 8.99 -23.63
C GLU A 155 -2.48 9.74 -23.51
N ASP A 156 -1.58 9.31 -22.62
CA ASP A 156 -0.25 9.91 -22.45
C ASP A 156 0.57 9.82 -23.74
N GLU A 157 0.53 8.69 -24.46
CA GLU A 157 1.22 8.52 -25.74
C GLU A 157 0.67 9.47 -26.81
N ASN A 158 -0.64 9.72 -26.82
CA ASN A 158 -1.29 10.60 -27.79
C ASN A 158 -1.05 12.08 -27.51
N ASN A 159 -0.68 12.45 -26.29
CA ASN A 159 -0.45 13.84 -25.89
C ASN A 159 1.03 14.28 -26.01
N VAL A 160 1.88 13.42 -26.55
CA VAL A 160 3.31 13.72 -26.76
C VAL A 160 3.54 14.34 -28.13
#